data_c1fbd580314701ea8e223a8ead74eb75
#
_entry.id   c1fbd580314701ea8e223a8ead74eb75
#
_cell.length_a   1.000
_cell.length_b   1.000
_cell.length_c   1.000
_cell.angle_alpha   90.00
_cell.angle_beta   90.00
_cell.angle_gamma   90.00
#
_symmetry.space_group_name_H-M   'P 1'
#
loop_
_entity.id
_entity.type
_entity.pdbx_description
1 polymer ?
#
loop_
_entity_poly.entity_id
_entity_poly.type
_entity_poly.pdbx_seq_one_letter_code
_entity_poly.pdbx_strand_id
1 'polypeptide(L)'
;MRKQIKLKVNGFEYDVWIKTHWTLLDVLRDEMGFMGTKKGCDRGECGACTVILNGEAILSCLILAIQCRGKEILTIEGLVQQGKLDPLQDAFVTVGAIQCGFCTPGMIMASRALLNKMPHPTVEEIMRGLSGNLCRCTGYTKIIAAVQRASATEGRR
;
A
#
# COMPACT_ATOMS: atom_id res chain seq x y z
N MET A 1 -19.22 17.72 -12.76
CA MET A 1 -18.19 18.75 -13.07
C MET A 1 -16.82 18.13 -12.88
N ARG A 2 -15.90 18.29 -13.84
CA ARG A 2 -14.47 17.89 -13.66
C ARG A 2 -13.69 19.08 -13.09
N LYS A 3 -12.71 18.78 -12.24
CA LYS A 3 -11.84 19.78 -11.62
C LYS A 3 -10.39 19.30 -11.75
N GLN A 4 -9.49 20.22 -12.12
CA GLN A 4 -8.06 19.95 -12.08
C GLN A 4 -7.56 20.07 -10.65
N ILE A 5 -6.79 19.07 -10.19
CA ILE A 5 -6.11 19.08 -8.89
C ILE A 5 -4.66 18.64 -9.05
N LYS A 6 -3.82 19.07 -8.11
CA LYS A 6 -2.47 18.55 -7.97
C LYS A 6 -2.45 17.43 -6.94
N LEU A 7 -1.86 16.30 -7.30
CA LEU A 7 -1.57 15.17 -6.39
C LEU A 7 -0.06 14.91 -6.40
N LYS A 8 0.51 14.66 -5.23
CA LYS A 8 1.89 14.22 -5.10
C LYS A 8 1.90 12.71 -4.85
N VAL A 9 2.33 11.94 -5.84
CA VAL A 9 2.33 10.48 -5.81
C VAL A 9 3.74 9.97 -6.08
N ASN A 10 4.25 9.14 -5.16
CA ASN A 10 5.58 8.54 -5.28
C ASN A 10 6.70 9.59 -5.46
N GLY A 11 6.57 10.73 -4.81
CA GLY A 11 7.54 11.83 -4.87
C GLY A 11 7.37 12.80 -6.06
N PHE A 12 6.47 12.53 -7.00
CA PHE A 12 6.22 13.37 -8.18
C PHE A 12 4.88 14.08 -8.11
N GLU A 13 4.83 15.32 -8.63
CA GLU A 13 3.59 16.08 -8.75
C GLU A 13 2.89 15.78 -10.08
N TYR A 14 1.59 15.57 -10.01
CA TYR A 14 0.73 15.30 -11.17
C TYR A 14 -0.46 16.27 -11.18
N ASP A 15 -0.69 16.90 -12.33
CA ASP A 15 -1.93 17.65 -12.60
C ASP A 15 -2.97 16.69 -13.19
N VAL A 16 -4.04 16.41 -12.43
CA VAL A 16 -5.04 15.41 -12.79
C VAL A 16 -6.43 16.03 -12.86
N TRP A 17 -7.19 15.68 -13.91
CA TRP A 17 -8.59 16.06 -14.06
C TRP A 17 -9.50 15.01 -13.44
N ILE A 18 -10.19 15.36 -12.36
CA ILE A 18 -11.03 14.45 -11.61
C ILE A 18 -12.50 14.90 -11.57
N LYS A 19 -13.42 13.94 -11.37
CA LYS A 19 -14.74 14.24 -10.84
C LYS A 19 -14.64 14.35 -9.32
N THR A 20 -15.34 15.32 -8.73
CA THR A 20 -15.20 15.65 -7.30
C THR A 20 -15.60 14.52 -6.34
N HIS A 21 -16.40 13.56 -6.83
CA HIS A 21 -16.84 12.38 -6.07
C HIS A 21 -15.96 11.14 -6.28
N TRP A 22 -14.91 11.23 -7.11
CA TRP A 22 -14.01 10.07 -7.31
C TRP A 22 -13.16 9.81 -6.08
N THR A 23 -13.04 8.54 -5.76
CA THR A 23 -12.13 8.07 -4.70
C THR A 23 -10.68 8.22 -5.14
N LEU A 24 -9.77 8.21 -4.17
CA LEU A 24 -8.34 8.16 -4.48
C LEU A 24 -8.01 6.91 -5.29
N LEU A 25 -8.67 5.77 -4.99
CA LEU A 25 -8.50 4.52 -5.71
C LEU A 25 -8.84 4.67 -7.20
N ASP A 26 -10.00 5.27 -7.53
CA ASP A 26 -10.40 5.48 -8.93
C ASP A 26 -9.37 6.34 -9.67
N VAL A 27 -8.90 7.42 -9.03
CA VAL A 27 -7.93 8.33 -9.66
C VAL A 27 -6.57 7.66 -9.86
N LEU A 28 -6.04 6.96 -8.85
CA LEU A 28 -4.76 6.27 -8.97
C LEU A 28 -4.79 5.25 -10.11
N ARG A 29 -5.86 4.46 -10.22
CA ARG A 29 -5.95 3.37 -11.21
C ARG A 29 -6.35 3.86 -12.59
N ASP A 30 -7.45 4.62 -12.67
CA ASP A 30 -8.13 4.85 -13.94
C ASP A 30 -7.63 6.11 -14.65
N GLU A 31 -7.15 7.12 -13.91
CA GLU A 31 -6.62 8.34 -14.50
C GLU A 31 -5.08 8.38 -14.53
N MET A 32 -4.41 7.79 -13.52
CA MET A 32 -2.95 7.86 -13.40
C MET A 32 -2.23 6.57 -13.79
N GLY A 33 -2.95 5.44 -13.93
CA GLY A 33 -2.39 4.16 -14.35
C GLY A 33 -1.59 3.41 -13.28
N PHE A 34 -1.70 3.79 -11.99
CA PHE A 34 -1.07 3.05 -10.89
C PHE A 34 -1.87 1.79 -10.57
N MET A 35 -1.67 0.76 -11.38
CA MET A 35 -2.45 -0.47 -11.36
C MET A 35 -2.09 -1.42 -10.20
N GLY A 36 -1.00 -1.16 -9.49
CA GLY A 36 -0.61 -1.93 -8.30
C GLY A 36 -1.60 -1.80 -7.16
N THR A 37 -2.21 -0.63 -6.96
CA THR A 37 -3.31 -0.44 -6.01
C THR A 37 -4.56 -1.15 -6.52
N LYS A 38 -5.08 -2.16 -5.78
CA LYS A 38 -6.13 -3.05 -6.28
C LYS A 38 -7.54 -2.65 -5.82
N LYS A 39 -8.51 -2.77 -6.72
CA LYS A 39 -9.94 -2.58 -6.42
C LYS A 39 -10.57 -3.94 -6.12
N GLY A 40 -10.69 -4.28 -4.83
CA GLY A 40 -11.30 -5.53 -4.38
C GLY A 40 -12.77 -5.35 -3.99
N CYS A 41 -13.05 -4.89 -2.78
CA CYS A 41 -14.42 -4.75 -2.26
C CYS A 41 -15.06 -3.40 -2.54
N ASP A 42 -14.26 -2.34 -2.73
CA ASP A 42 -14.69 -0.94 -2.94
C ASP A 42 -15.56 -0.35 -1.82
N ARG A 43 -15.45 -0.90 -0.60
CA ARG A 43 -16.23 -0.50 0.57
C ARG A 43 -15.46 -0.58 1.91
N GLY A 44 -14.12 -0.66 1.84
CA GLY A 44 -13.27 -0.55 3.02
C GLY A 44 -13.03 -1.83 3.82
N GLU A 45 -13.39 -3.01 3.31
CA GLU A 45 -13.29 -4.26 4.07
C GLU A 45 -12.02 -5.08 3.78
N CYS A 46 -11.56 -5.11 2.53
CA CYS A 46 -10.55 -6.10 2.10
C CYS A 46 -9.09 -5.62 2.19
N GLY A 47 -8.84 -4.33 2.27
CA GLY A 47 -7.49 -3.76 2.33
C GLY A 47 -6.65 -3.83 1.05
N ALA A 48 -7.16 -4.40 -0.06
CA ALA A 48 -6.40 -4.52 -1.31
C ALA A 48 -6.01 -3.15 -1.92
N CYS A 49 -6.73 -2.10 -1.56
CA CYS A 49 -6.51 -0.73 -1.99
C CYS A 49 -5.64 0.11 -1.03
N THR A 50 -4.97 -0.51 -0.07
CA THR A 50 -4.14 0.21 0.89
C THR A 50 -3.01 0.96 0.20
N VAL A 51 -2.87 2.24 0.52
CA VAL A 51 -1.75 3.13 0.17
C VAL A 51 -1.27 3.85 1.43
N ILE A 52 -0.12 4.51 1.37
CA ILE A 52 0.35 5.34 2.47
C ILE A 52 0.08 6.81 2.11
N LEU A 53 -0.63 7.52 2.99
CA LEU A 53 -0.95 8.94 2.87
C LEU A 53 -0.32 9.68 4.05
N ASN A 54 0.65 10.56 3.80
CA ASN A 54 1.42 11.27 4.85
C ASN A 54 1.96 10.32 5.95
N GLY A 55 2.47 9.15 5.56
CA GLY A 55 3.03 8.15 6.49
C GLY A 55 2.02 7.16 7.08
N GLU A 56 0.71 7.38 6.90
CA GLU A 56 -0.35 6.52 7.44
C GLU A 56 -0.92 5.58 6.37
N ALA A 57 -1.09 4.30 6.72
CA ALA A 57 -1.82 3.37 5.87
C ALA A 57 -3.30 3.73 5.84
N ILE A 58 -3.83 3.95 4.63
CA ILE A 58 -5.25 4.28 4.43
C ILE A 58 -5.85 3.42 3.33
N LEU A 59 -7.17 3.25 3.36
CA LEU A 59 -7.93 2.59 2.31
C LEU A 59 -8.33 3.61 1.24
N SER A 60 -7.70 3.57 0.09
CA SER A 60 -7.90 4.58 -0.97
C SER A 60 -9.32 4.57 -1.56
N CYS A 61 -10.10 3.51 -1.37
CA CYS A 61 -11.51 3.45 -1.76
C CYS A 61 -12.46 4.25 -0.83
N LEU A 62 -11.99 4.66 0.37
CA LEU A 62 -12.80 5.39 1.34
C LEU A 62 -12.48 6.89 1.43
N ILE A 63 -11.49 7.37 0.69
CA ILE A 63 -11.12 8.78 0.68
C ILE A 63 -11.32 9.38 -0.70
N LEU A 64 -11.85 10.60 -0.75
CA LEU A 64 -11.99 11.33 -2.01
C LEU A 64 -10.63 11.87 -2.47
N ALA A 65 -10.30 11.74 -3.76
CA ALA A 65 -9.05 12.25 -4.31
C ALA A 65 -8.85 13.75 -4.06
N ILE A 66 -9.92 14.52 -4.07
CA ILE A 66 -9.87 15.97 -3.80
C ILE A 66 -9.37 16.30 -2.38
N GLN A 67 -9.54 15.40 -1.41
CA GLN A 67 -9.06 15.54 -0.03
C GLN A 67 -7.57 15.24 0.13
N CYS A 68 -6.95 14.66 -0.91
CA CYS A 68 -5.54 14.28 -0.92
C CYS A 68 -4.62 15.38 -1.48
N ARG A 69 -5.17 16.55 -1.86
CA ARG A 69 -4.38 17.69 -2.32
C ARG A 69 -3.39 18.14 -1.25
N GLY A 70 -2.12 18.38 -1.67
CA GLY A 70 -1.05 18.81 -0.76
C GLY A 70 -0.56 17.72 0.19
N LYS A 71 -0.98 16.46 0.01
CA LYS A 71 -0.53 15.31 0.80
C LYS A 71 0.38 14.42 -0.03
N GLU A 72 1.30 13.75 0.65
CA GLU A 72 2.18 12.74 0.07
C GLU A 72 1.43 11.40 -0.03
N ILE A 73 1.36 10.86 -1.24
CA ILE A 73 0.77 9.55 -1.51
C ILE A 73 1.90 8.61 -1.94
N LEU A 74 2.04 7.47 -1.26
CA LEU A 74 2.95 6.42 -1.65
C LEU A 74 2.15 5.17 -2.01
N THR A 75 2.37 4.66 -3.22
CA THR A 75 1.79 3.40 -3.70
C THR A 75 2.86 2.30 -3.77
N ILE A 76 2.46 1.08 -4.08
CA ILE A 76 3.39 -0.05 -4.19
C ILE A 76 4.49 0.18 -5.23
N GLU A 77 4.18 0.91 -6.30
CA GLU A 77 5.14 1.26 -7.35
C GLU A 77 6.24 2.18 -6.84
N GLY A 78 5.93 3.04 -5.86
CA GLY A 78 6.90 3.99 -5.29
C GLY A 78 7.86 3.37 -4.28
N LEU A 79 7.68 2.11 -3.88
CA LEU A 79 8.61 1.44 -2.97
C LEU A 79 9.92 1.02 -3.65
N VAL A 80 9.90 0.79 -4.96
CA VAL A 80 11.12 0.48 -5.73
C VAL A 80 11.96 1.75 -5.85
N GLN A 81 13.21 1.70 -5.37
CA GLN A 81 14.15 2.82 -5.45
C GLN A 81 15.39 2.41 -6.26
N GLN A 82 15.74 3.21 -7.25
CA GLN A 82 16.92 2.97 -8.10
C GLN A 82 16.98 1.55 -8.71
N GLY A 83 15.82 1.00 -9.07
CA GLY A 83 15.71 -0.35 -9.62
C GLY A 83 15.86 -1.49 -8.60
N LYS A 84 15.94 -1.18 -7.30
CA LYS A 84 16.03 -2.17 -6.21
C LYS A 84 14.69 -2.30 -5.50
N LEU A 85 14.31 -3.55 -5.24
CA LEU A 85 13.13 -3.85 -4.43
C LEU A 85 13.29 -3.32 -3.01
N ASP A 86 12.20 -2.84 -2.44
CA ASP A 86 12.10 -2.60 -1.01
C ASP A 86 12.34 -3.91 -0.23
N PRO A 87 12.97 -3.89 0.96
CA PRO A 87 13.18 -5.10 1.78
C PRO A 87 11.93 -5.94 2.02
N LEU A 88 10.76 -5.29 2.14
CA LEU A 88 9.48 -6.00 2.24
C LEU A 88 9.13 -6.71 0.93
N GLN A 89 9.29 -6.07 -0.22
CA GLN A 89 9.02 -6.68 -1.53
C GLN A 89 9.93 -7.91 -1.73
N ASP A 90 11.23 -7.76 -1.45
CA ASP A 90 12.19 -8.87 -1.51
C ASP A 90 11.83 -10.00 -0.55
N ALA A 91 11.47 -9.68 0.69
CA ALA A 91 11.06 -10.68 1.69
C ALA A 91 9.81 -11.45 1.25
N PHE A 92 8.80 -10.78 0.67
CA PHE A 92 7.59 -11.43 0.15
C PHE A 92 7.92 -12.44 -0.96
N VAL A 93 8.84 -12.10 -1.86
CA VAL A 93 9.31 -13.02 -2.91
C VAL A 93 10.09 -14.18 -2.30
N THR A 94 11.08 -13.89 -1.47
CA THR A 94 12.01 -14.88 -0.92
C THR A 94 11.32 -15.92 -0.01
N VAL A 95 10.38 -15.49 0.82
CA VAL A 95 9.62 -16.36 1.73
C VAL A 95 8.48 -17.10 0.99
N GLY A 96 8.15 -16.70 -0.23
CA GLY A 96 7.02 -17.23 -0.97
C GLY A 96 5.67 -16.82 -0.36
N ALA A 97 5.55 -15.57 0.07
CA ALA A 97 4.33 -15.00 0.65
C ALA A 97 3.30 -14.58 -0.42
N ILE A 98 3.52 -14.95 -1.68
CA ILE A 98 2.69 -14.57 -2.83
C ILE A 98 2.13 -15.84 -3.46
N GLN A 99 0.81 -15.86 -3.72
CA GLN A 99 0.17 -16.88 -4.55
C GLN A 99 -0.52 -16.20 -5.74
N CYS A 100 -1.81 -15.83 -5.67
CA CYS A 100 -2.46 -15.12 -6.77
C CYS A 100 -1.95 -13.68 -6.96
N GLY A 101 -1.35 -13.07 -5.93
CA GLY A 101 -0.76 -11.72 -5.98
C GLY A 101 -1.74 -10.57 -5.78
N PHE A 102 -3.06 -10.82 -5.75
CA PHE A 102 -4.05 -9.74 -5.68
C PHE A 102 -3.98 -8.92 -4.39
N CYS A 103 -3.85 -9.56 -3.24
CA CYS A 103 -3.72 -8.88 -1.94
C CYS A 103 -2.32 -8.30 -1.69
N THR A 104 -1.33 -8.75 -2.42
CA THR A 104 0.10 -8.50 -2.14
C THR A 104 0.46 -7.01 -2.05
N PRO A 105 0.04 -6.13 -2.98
CA PRO A 105 0.34 -4.71 -2.86
C PRO A 105 -0.21 -4.09 -1.57
N GLY A 106 -1.47 -4.36 -1.24
CA GLY A 106 -2.11 -3.85 -0.02
C GLY A 106 -1.44 -4.38 1.25
N MET A 107 -1.08 -5.66 1.29
CA MET A 107 -0.34 -6.27 2.39
C MET A 107 1.03 -5.62 2.59
N ILE A 108 1.79 -5.41 1.52
CA ILE A 108 3.10 -4.76 1.58
C ILE A 108 2.97 -3.31 2.05
N MET A 109 1.99 -2.54 1.55
CA MET A 109 1.78 -1.15 1.96
C MET A 109 1.39 -1.05 3.44
N ALA A 110 0.50 -1.90 3.93
CA ALA A 110 0.13 -1.97 5.35
C ALA A 110 1.34 -2.35 6.22
N SER A 111 2.12 -3.35 5.78
CA SER A 111 3.35 -3.77 6.47
C SER A 111 4.40 -2.67 6.49
N ARG A 112 4.58 -1.92 5.39
CA ARG A 112 5.52 -0.80 5.32
C ARG A 112 5.14 0.30 6.31
N ALA A 113 3.86 0.68 6.37
CA ALA A 113 3.38 1.65 7.34
C ALA A 113 3.58 1.18 8.79
N LEU A 114 3.38 -0.12 9.06
CA LEU A 114 3.67 -0.71 10.37
C LEU A 114 5.16 -0.62 10.71
N LEU A 115 6.06 -1.06 9.82
CA LEU A 115 7.51 -1.05 10.07
C LEU A 115 8.07 0.38 10.19
N ASN A 116 7.51 1.35 9.50
CA ASN A 116 7.90 2.75 9.65
C ASN A 116 7.62 3.30 11.07
N LYS A 117 6.55 2.81 11.72
CA LYS A 117 6.19 3.19 13.09
C LYS A 117 6.86 2.32 14.14
N MET A 118 7.03 1.06 13.83
CA MET A 118 7.51 0.01 14.73
C MET A 118 8.50 -0.88 13.96
N PRO A 119 9.80 -0.56 13.99
CA PRO A 119 10.81 -1.29 13.20
C PRO A 119 10.98 -2.76 13.56
N HIS A 120 10.64 -3.15 14.80
CA HIS A 120 10.79 -4.52 15.30
C HIS A 120 9.49 -5.02 15.95
N PRO A 121 8.41 -5.20 15.16
CA PRO A 121 7.13 -5.65 15.71
C PRO A 121 7.17 -7.12 16.13
N THR A 122 6.46 -7.46 17.19
CA THR A 122 6.14 -8.85 17.55
C THR A 122 5.18 -9.47 16.53
N VAL A 123 5.02 -10.80 16.58
CA VAL A 123 4.05 -11.51 15.72
C VAL A 123 2.63 -10.97 15.93
N GLU A 124 2.24 -10.74 17.18
CA GLU A 124 0.91 -10.21 17.53
C GLU A 124 0.70 -8.81 16.96
N GLU A 125 1.72 -7.96 16.99
CA GLU A 125 1.66 -6.61 16.42
C GLU A 125 1.56 -6.64 14.90
N ILE A 126 2.28 -7.57 14.23
CA ILE A 126 2.15 -7.81 12.79
C ILE A 126 0.72 -8.27 12.46
N MET A 127 0.20 -9.27 13.18
CA MET A 127 -1.16 -9.76 12.97
C MET A 127 -2.20 -8.66 13.14
N ARG A 128 -2.04 -7.84 14.18
CA ARG A 128 -2.93 -6.69 14.43
C ARG A 128 -2.80 -5.63 13.33
N GLY A 129 -1.58 -5.30 12.91
CA GLY A 129 -1.32 -4.32 11.84
C GLY A 129 -1.89 -4.74 10.48
N LEU A 130 -1.99 -6.05 10.23
CA LEU A 130 -2.51 -6.62 9.00
C LEU A 130 -3.98 -7.05 9.07
N SER A 131 -4.65 -6.87 10.20
CA SER A 131 -6.03 -7.36 10.42
C SER A 131 -7.06 -6.77 9.45
N GLY A 132 -6.78 -5.58 8.88
CA GLY A 132 -7.61 -4.93 7.85
C GLY A 132 -7.32 -5.39 6.41
N ASN A 133 -6.37 -6.31 6.19
CA ASN A 133 -5.97 -6.77 4.87
C ASN A 133 -6.27 -8.26 4.71
N LEU A 134 -7.16 -8.60 3.77
CA LEU A 134 -7.62 -9.96 3.58
C LEU A 134 -6.82 -10.69 2.48
N CYS A 135 -6.47 -11.94 2.76
CA CYS A 135 -5.91 -12.88 1.79
C CYS A 135 -6.68 -14.19 1.82
N ARG A 136 -7.14 -14.66 0.66
CA ARG A 136 -7.86 -15.94 0.54
C ARG A 136 -6.94 -17.14 0.30
N CYS A 137 -5.69 -16.89 -0.10
CA CYS A 137 -4.80 -17.93 -0.63
C CYS A 137 -3.76 -18.45 0.37
N THR A 138 -3.07 -17.52 1.08
CA THR A 138 -1.81 -17.81 1.77
C THR A 138 -1.97 -18.38 3.20
N GLY A 139 -3.13 -18.20 3.83
CA GLY A 139 -3.31 -18.50 5.25
C GLY A 139 -2.48 -17.59 6.19
N TYR A 140 -1.94 -16.48 5.67
CA TYR A 140 -1.21 -15.42 6.39
C TYR A 140 0.17 -15.79 6.96
N THR A 141 0.45 -17.05 7.25
CA THR A 141 1.69 -17.49 7.92
C THR A 141 2.96 -16.98 7.20
N LYS A 142 3.02 -17.16 5.88
CA LYS A 142 4.17 -16.68 5.08
C LYS A 142 4.22 -15.17 4.96
N ILE A 143 3.09 -14.49 4.99
CA ILE A 143 3.03 -13.02 5.00
C ILE A 143 3.64 -12.50 6.30
N ILE A 144 3.26 -13.05 7.44
CA ILE A 144 3.83 -12.70 8.75
C ILE A 144 5.35 -12.96 8.76
N ALA A 145 5.78 -14.11 8.27
CA ALA A 145 7.20 -14.47 8.19
C ALA A 145 7.99 -13.50 7.27
N ALA A 146 7.38 -13.02 6.17
CA ALA A 146 7.99 -12.03 5.29
C ALA A 146 8.19 -10.68 6.00
N VAL A 147 7.20 -10.23 6.77
CA VAL A 147 7.32 -8.98 7.56
C VAL A 147 8.40 -9.11 8.62
N GLN A 148 8.48 -10.23 9.34
CA GLN A 148 9.54 -10.50 10.31
C GLN A 148 10.93 -10.48 9.66
N ARG A 149 11.06 -11.12 8.48
CA ARG A 149 12.32 -11.11 7.72
C ARG A 149 12.75 -9.72 7.31
N ALA A 150 11.83 -8.91 6.80
CA ALA A 150 12.12 -7.52 6.39
C ALA A 150 12.56 -6.68 7.60
N SER A 151 11.85 -6.77 8.71
CA SER A 151 12.19 -6.12 9.99
C SER A 151 13.62 -6.45 10.45
N ALA A 152 14.01 -7.72 10.40
CA ALA A 152 15.36 -8.15 10.79
C ALA A 152 16.47 -7.64 9.85
N THR A 153 16.13 -7.38 8.59
CA THR A 153 17.08 -6.90 7.57
C THR A 153 17.29 -5.38 7.69
N GLU A 154 16.26 -4.62 7.98
CA GLU A 154 16.32 -3.15 8.11
C GLU A 154 17.10 -2.71 9.37
N GLY A 155 17.05 -3.46 10.45
CA GLY A 155 17.81 -3.19 11.67
C GLY A 155 19.34 -3.39 11.56
N ARG A 156 19.84 -3.84 10.41
CA ARG A 156 21.28 -4.08 10.15
C ARG A 156 21.92 -3.05 9.22
N ARG A 157 21.21 -1.99 8.84
CA ARG A 157 21.73 -0.91 7.97
C ARG A 157 22.11 0.34 8.77
#